data_dd1e0f68ffb4b2a0a6d7679a898bc237
#
_entry.id   dd1e0f68ffb4b2a0a6d7679a898bc237
#
_cell.length_a   1.000
_cell.length_b   1.000
_cell.length_c   1.000
_cell.angle_alpha   90.00
_cell.angle_beta   90.00
_cell.angle_gamma   90.00
#
_symmetry.space_group_name_H-M   'P 1'
#
loop_
_entity.id
_entity.type
_entity.pdbx_description
1 polymer ?
#
loop_
_entity_poly.entity_id
_entity_poly.type
_entity_poly.pdbx_seq_one_letter_code
_entity_poly.pdbx_strand_id
1 'polypeptide(L)'
;MSHHVRLSLLSLSLLTMSLGTFCSPALAAKPTDPLAVAASVDRILKENLAEEGVAPADLTADEDFLRRVSIDLTGRIPTPAEMTRFGLDPDPRKREKKIEELLDSPDFAHNWSAYWRDVIFMRATEQRAQPLQGVFQMWIREKFENNAPWDEIVTEMLTATGDVRENGATGLLLAHTGDATELASETSRLFLGIQIQCANCHDHPTDTWTRQQFHELAAYFPRVRVQQRPQAMPPTFEVSSFDVNRSGGREILNNPERLFRGLDLNRDGKLSEAEAERAQRFAAVFQRLLGVGDTDKDRMLSLEEFKTLPTPPQGRRQTTEYFMPDLEDPAAEGTRLDPVFFVDGQASPREMRDLERRAELARKVTDPNNEWFAKSYVNRIWTELLGVGFYPLVDDMGPLRDVRHEEALEALAAGFTASGYDTRWVFRTILNSEAYQRTLDTPSGLQNNDSCELACATPVRLRAEQILSSLMMLSGQTEPNRDIVVGRGPGSRRNSVQAQFVALFGFDPSTPQDEVSGDIPQSLFMMNSPLISQLVSSRGNGPLARLLRQYDSDEDALRELYVLVLSREPSEYELNKCKEYIYDVQNRNEAFEDVMWCLVNSSEFITRR
;
A
#
# COMPACT_ATOMS: atom_id res chain seq x y z
N MET A 1 21.94 71.12 78.22
CA MET A 1 20.80 70.23 78.46
C MET A 1 20.75 69.34 77.29
N SER A 2 21.18 68.14 77.51
CA SER A 2 21.52 67.13 76.53
C SER A 2 20.36 66.12 76.37
N HIS A 3 20.08 65.74 75.15
CA HIS A 3 19.34 64.51 74.89
C HIS A 3 20.13 63.65 73.93
N HIS A 4 20.58 62.49 74.43
CA HIS A 4 21.19 61.43 73.71
C HIS A 4 20.09 60.61 72.92
N VAL A 5 20.27 60.45 71.62
CA VAL A 5 19.54 59.52 70.84
C VAL A 5 20.47 58.34 70.47
N ARG A 6 20.16 57.13 70.94
CA ARG A 6 20.87 55.91 70.64
C ARG A 6 20.38 55.39 69.27
N LEU A 7 21.29 55.29 68.31
CA LEU A 7 21.05 54.49 67.09
C LEU A 7 21.27 53.01 67.37
N SER A 8 20.26 52.22 67.17
CA SER A 8 20.36 50.77 67.12
C SER A 8 20.68 50.32 65.71
N LEU A 9 21.83 49.68 65.50
CA LEU A 9 22.22 49.01 64.25
C LEU A 9 21.49 47.68 64.11
N LEU A 10 20.58 47.58 63.14
CA LEU A 10 20.02 46.35 62.67
C LEU A 10 20.94 45.79 61.57
N SER A 11 21.58 44.69 61.89
CA SER A 11 22.36 43.90 60.95
C SER A 11 21.40 43.15 60.01
N LEU A 12 21.35 43.53 58.75
CA LEU A 12 20.60 42.87 57.68
C LEU A 12 21.48 41.74 57.05
N SER A 13 21.23 40.52 57.41
CA SER A 13 21.86 39.34 56.76
C SER A 13 21.29 39.16 55.39
N LEU A 14 22.05 39.45 54.32
CA LEU A 14 21.75 39.10 52.95
C LEU A 14 21.92 37.55 52.78
N LEU A 15 20.80 36.86 52.69
CA LEU A 15 20.74 35.46 52.24
C LEU A 15 20.83 35.47 50.71
N THR A 16 21.99 35.21 50.13
CA THR A 16 22.16 34.98 48.70
C THR A 16 21.58 33.63 48.32
N MET A 17 20.33 33.58 47.82
CA MET A 17 19.78 32.44 47.10
C MET A 17 20.48 32.35 45.73
N SER A 18 21.41 31.42 45.57
CA SER A 18 21.91 31.00 44.25
C SER A 18 20.78 30.28 43.53
N LEU A 19 20.12 30.96 42.58
CA LEU A 19 19.32 30.29 41.57
C LEU A 19 20.27 29.43 40.71
N GLY A 20 20.36 28.16 41.03
CA GLY A 20 20.90 27.18 40.13
C GLY A 20 19.96 27.10 38.93
N THR A 21 20.34 27.70 37.82
CA THR A 21 19.75 27.41 36.50
C THR A 21 19.98 25.95 36.19
N PHE A 22 18.98 25.10 36.46
CA PHE A 22 18.91 23.80 35.86
C PHE A 22 18.71 24.04 34.35
N CYS A 23 19.81 24.04 33.61
CA CYS A 23 19.82 23.89 32.17
C CYS A 23 19.39 22.45 31.91
N SER A 24 18.07 22.21 31.71
CA SER A 24 17.62 20.97 31.10
C SER A 24 18.38 20.85 29.79
N PRO A 25 19.01 19.70 29.48
CA PRO A 25 19.55 19.48 28.15
C PRO A 25 18.37 19.65 27.21
N ALA A 26 18.39 20.69 26.38
CA ALA A 26 17.50 20.78 25.25
C ALA A 26 17.68 19.46 24.49
N LEU A 27 16.63 18.63 24.41
CA LEU A 27 16.63 17.54 23.44
C LEU A 27 17.01 18.19 22.13
N ALA A 28 18.15 17.81 21.58
CA ALA A 28 18.57 18.24 20.26
C ALA A 28 17.41 17.93 19.32
N ALA A 29 16.85 18.94 18.69
CA ALA A 29 15.79 18.75 17.70
C ALA A 29 16.32 17.73 16.70
N LYS A 30 15.56 16.63 16.49
CA LYS A 30 15.95 15.60 15.52
C LYS A 30 16.11 16.29 14.16
N PRO A 31 17.17 15.98 13.40
CA PRO A 31 17.38 16.64 12.12
C PRO A 31 16.19 16.35 11.19
N THR A 32 15.56 17.40 10.69
CA THR A 32 14.47 17.30 9.70
C THR A 32 14.97 17.53 8.27
N ASP A 33 16.21 17.99 8.13
CA ASP A 33 16.85 18.16 6.83
C ASP A 33 17.13 16.78 6.19
N PRO A 34 16.48 16.45 5.06
CA PRO A 34 16.62 15.15 4.39
C PRO A 34 18.06 14.87 3.96
N LEU A 35 18.83 15.88 3.54
CA LEU A 35 20.22 15.68 3.12
C LEU A 35 21.14 15.36 4.31
N ALA A 36 20.90 15.98 5.46
CA ALA A 36 21.65 15.69 6.68
C ALA A 36 21.37 14.27 7.19
N VAL A 37 20.10 13.82 7.08
CA VAL A 37 19.72 12.44 7.45
C VAL A 37 20.31 11.43 6.45
N ALA A 38 20.26 11.70 5.13
CA ALA A 38 20.90 10.88 4.11
C ALA A 38 22.40 10.68 4.39
N ALA A 39 23.12 11.76 4.66
CA ALA A 39 24.56 11.69 5.01
C ALA A 39 24.83 10.89 6.31
N SER A 40 23.91 10.97 7.29
CA SER A 40 24.03 10.16 8.52
C SER A 40 23.82 8.67 8.23
N VAL A 41 22.83 8.33 7.41
CA VAL A 41 22.55 6.96 6.95
C VAL A 41 23.75 6.40 6.20
N ASP A 42 24.30 7.16 5.25
CA ASP A 42 25.49 6.74 4.48
C ASP A 42 26.70 6.48 5.38
N ARG A 43 26.90 7.30 6.42
CA ARG A 43 27.97 7.06 7.39
C ARG A 43 27.76 5.76 8.15
N ILE A 44 26.54 5.52 8.66
CA ILE A 44 26.20 4.29 9.40
C ILE A 44 26.40 3.06 8.51
N LEU A 45 25.89 3.09 7.28
CA LEU A 45 26.03 1.98 6.34
C LEU A 45 27.50 1.71 6.00
N LYS A 46 28.33 2.75 5.81
CA LYS A 46 29.75 2.59 5.55
C LYS A 46 30.51 1.98 6.76
N GLU A 47 30.14 2.40 7.97
CA GLU A 47 30.71 1.86 9.20
C GLU A 47 30.37 0.37 9.33
N ASN A 48 29.10 -0.01 9.14
CA ASN A 48 28.65 -1.41 9.21
C ASN A 48 29.32 -2.28 8.13
N LEU A 49 29.39 -1.81 6.88
CA LEU A 49 30.07 -2.52 5.80
C LEU A 49 31.57 -2.69 6.08
N ALA A 50 32.22 -1.71 6.68
CA ALA A 50 33.62 -1.77 7.04
C ALA A 50 33.87 -2.81 8.16
N GLU A 51 32.95 -2.97 9.11
CA GLU A 51 33.01 -4.03 10.13
C GLU A 51 32.88 -5.43 9.52
N GLU A 52 32.12 -5.57 8.45
CA GLU A 52 32.01 -6.81 7.67
C GLU A 52 33.16 -7.02 6.69
N GLY A 53 34.06 -6.05 6.57
CA GLY A 53 35.21 -6.09 5.65
C GLY A 53 34.85 -5.87 4.19
N VAL A 54 33.66 -5.27 3.93
CA VAL A 54 33.15 -4.96 2.59
C VAL A 54 33.34 -3.48 2.27
N ALA A 55 33.91 -3.18 1.11
CA ALA A 55 33.97 -1.81 0.60
C ALA A 55 32.70 -1.52 -0.22
N PRO A 56 32.07 -0.34 -0.07
CA PRO A 56 30.93 0.01 -0.92
C PRO A 56 31.38 0.23 -2.38
N ALA A 57 30.49 -0.08 -3.33
CA ALA A 57 30.69 0.22 -4.74
C ALA A 57 30.73 1.74 -5.01
N ASP A 58 31.32 2.12 -6.14
CA ASP A 58 31.34 3.52 -6.61
C ASP A 58 29.94 4.03 -6.93
N LEU A 59 29.79 5.34 -7.04
CA LEU A 59 28.55 5.95 -7.51
C LEU A 59 28.35 5.68 -9.00
N THR A 60 27.12 5.40 -9.39
CA THR A 60 26.75 5.11 -10.77
C THR A 60 26.92 6.32 -11.70
N ALA A 61 27.10 6.06 -13.00
CA ALA A 61 27.12 7.11 -14.02
C ALA A 61 25.79 7.90 -14.04
N ASP A 62 25.85 9.10 -14.62
CA ASP A 62 24.69 10.01 -14.67
C ASP A 62 23.53 9.44 -15.50
N GLU A 63 23.84 8.69 -16.55
CA GLU A 63 22.84 8.04 -17.40
C GLU A 63 22.05 6.98 -16.60
N ASP A 64 22.73 6.13 -15.88
CA ASP A 64 22.11 5.09 -15.06
C ASP A 64 21.33 5.69 -13.88
N PHE A 65 21.91 6.72 -13.24
CA PHE A 65 21.19 7.48 -12.20
C PHE A 65 19.88 8.07 -12.74
N LEU A 66 19.93 8.76 -13.90
CA LEU A 66 18.74 9.40 -14.46
C LEU A 66 17.68 8.36 -14.85
N ARG A 67 18.09 7.24 -15.45
CA ARG A 67 17.18 6.14 -15.78
C ARG A 67 16.52 5.60 -14.51
N ARG A 68 17.32 5.27 -13.49
CA ARG A 68 16.86 4.72 -12.20
C ARG A 68 15.84 5.66 -11.55
N VAL A 69 16.22 6.91 -11.33
CA VAL A 69 15.37 7.87 -10.60
C VAL A 69 14.11 8.24 -11.39
N SER A 70 14.16 8.26 -12.72
CA SER A 70 12.98 8.51 -13.56
C SER A 70 11.97 7.37 -13.43
N ILE A 71 12.42 6.12 -13.52
CA ILE A 71 11.56 4.94 -13.35
C ILE A 71 10.97 4.92 -11.95
N ASP A 72 11.78 5.13 -10.91
CA ASP A 72 11.34 5.04 -9.52
C ASP A 72 10.33 6.12 -9.15
N LEU A 73 10.56 7.35 -9.60
CA LEU A 73 9.65 8.44 -9.28
C LEU A 73 8.47 8.54 -10.23
N THR A 74 8.70 8.44 -11.54
CA THR A 74 7.65 8.75 -12.55
C THR A 74 7.09 7.52 -13.26
N GLY A 75 7.61 6.32 -12.97
CA GLY A 75 7.15 5.07 -13.55
C GLY A 75 7.52 4.87 -15.01
N ARG A 76 8.42 5.67 -15.59
CA ARG A 76 8.85 5.56 -17.00
C ARG A 76 10.34 5.85 -17.18
N ILE A 77 10.92 5.32 -18.25
CA ILE A 77 12.27 5.68 -18.66
C ILE A 77 12.34 7.16 -19.10
N PRO A 78 13.50 7.82 -18.96
CA PRO A 78 13.68 9.17 -19.47
C PRO A 78 13.71 9.19 -21.01
N THR A 79 13.28 10.31 -21.59
CA THR A 79 13.41 10.54 -23.03
C THR A 79 14.86 10.85 -23.43
N PRO A 80 15.28 10.63 -24.69
CA PRO A 80 16.61 11.03 -25.16
C PRO A 80 16.93 12.51 -24.91
N ALA A 81 15.93 13.38 -25.02
CA ALA A 81 16.10 14.81 -24.73
C ALA A 81 16.36 15.10 -23.24
N GLU A 82 15.72 14.37 -22.35
CA GLU A 82 15.99 14.45 -20.91
C GLU A 82 17.40 13.92 -20.59
N MET A 83 17.81 12.80 -21.21
CA MET A 83 19.16 12.25 -21.11
C MET A 83 20.23 13.25 -21.51
N THR A 84 20.10 13.81 -22.72
CA THR A 84 21.06 14.80 -23.27
C THR A 84 21.15 16.05 -22.37
N ARG A 85 20.00 16.58 -21.94
CA ARG A 85 19.96 17.78 -21.09
C ARG A 85 20.64 17.53 -19.74
N PHE A 86 20.37 16.39 -19.12
CA PHE A 86 20.96 16.04 -17.83
C PHE A 86 22.46 15.75 -17.94
N GLY A 87 22.90 15.03 -18.99
CA GLY A 87 24.31 14.75 -19.24
C GLY A 87 25.15 16.00 -19.48
N LEU A 88 24.59 17.00 -20.18
CA LEU A 88 25.26 18.28 -20.48
C LEU A 88 25.18 19.31 -19.34
N ASP A 89 24.40 19.07 -18.28
CA ASP A 89 24.28 20.00 -17.15
C ASP A 89 25.57 19.97 -16.32
N PRO A 90 26.31 21.10 -16.21
CA PRO A 90 27.56 21.17 -15.44
C PRO A 90 27.33 21.36 -13.93
N ASP A 91 26.09 21.49 -13.47
CA ASP A 91 25.79 21.73 -12.06
C ASP A 91 26.14 20.52 -11.20
N PRO A 92 27.03 20.66 -10.18
CA PRO A 92 27.39 19.55 -9.31
C PRO A 92 26.21 19.03 -8.46
N ARG A 93 25.13 19.82 -8.31
CA ARG A 93 23.89 19.43 -7.64
C ARG A 93 22.79 19.01 -8.61
N LYS A 94 23.12 18.65 -9.86
CA LYS A 94 22.10 18.29 -10.88
C LYS A 94 21.26 17.09 -10.47
N ARG A 95 21.82 16.09 -9.74
CA ARG A 95 21.10 14.93 -9.23
C ARG A 95 20.05 15.33 -8.19
N GLU A 96 20.43 16.13 -7.20
CA GLU A 96 19.52 16.70 -6.20
C GLU A 96 18.37 17.46 -6.85
N LYS A 97 18.69 18.38 -7.79
CA LYS A 97 17.69 19.15 -8.52
C LYS A 97 16.76 18.29 -9.37
N LYS A 98 17.29 17.22 -9.97
CA LYS A 98 16.47 16.28 -10.74
C LYS A 98 15.51 15.50 -9.86
N ILE A 99 15.94 15.08 -8.68
CA ILE A 99 15.06 14.45 -7.68
C ILE A 99 13.89 15.38 -7.34
N GLU A 100 14.16 16.65 -7.04
CA GLU A 100 13.09 17.62 -6.74
C GLU A 100 12.13 17.83 -7.92
N GLU A 101 12.68 18.00 -9.14
CA GLU A 101 11.86 18.13 -10.36
C GLU A 101 10.91 16.95 -10.56
N LEU A 102 11.39 15.72 -10.32
CA LEU A 102 10.60 14.52 -10.50
C LEU A 102 9.59 14.31 -9.37
N LEU A 103 9.93 14.67 -8.12
CA LEU A 103 9.01 14.65 -6.98
C LEU A 103 7.83 15.62 -7.16
N ASP A 104 8.07 16.75 -7.82
CA ASP A 104 7.03 17.74 -8.13
C ASP A 104 6.21 17.40 -9.39
N SER A 105 6.62 16.38 -10.14
CA SER A 105 5.91 15.94 -11.34
C SER A 105 4.58 15.26 -10.98
N PRO A 106 3.49 15.50 -11.74
CA PRO A 106 2.26 14.73 -11.63
C PRO A 106 2.46 13.21 -11.82
N ASP A 107 3.52 12.81 -12.53
CA ASP A 107 3.86 11.42 -12.79
C ASP A 107 4.28 10.69 -11.50
N PHE A 108 4.89 11.41 -10.54
CA PHE A 108 5.19 10.88 -9.20
C PHE A 108 3.92 10.39 -8.49
N ALA A 109 2.93 11.25 -8.38
CA ALA A 109 1.68 10.91 -7.70
C ALA A 109 0.94 9.77 -8.43
N HIS A 110 1.00 9.74 -9.77
CA HIS A 110 0.41 8.65 -10.56
C HIS A 110 1.11 7.31 -10.28
N ASN A 111 2.45 7.26 -10.37
CA ASN A 111 3.23 6.04 -10.16
C ASN A 111 3.04 5.46 -8.75
N TRP A 112 3.12 6.30 -7.73
CA TRP A 112 3.03 5.85 -6.34
C TRP A 112 1.60 5.58 -5.89
N SER A 113 0.60 6.21 -6.50
CA SER A 113 -0.81 5.81 -6.29
C SER A 113 -1.11 4.42 -6.85
N ALA A 114 -0.51 4.06 -7.99
CA ALA A 114 -0.60 2.73 -8.56
C ALA A 114 0.07 1.68 -7.66
N TYR A 115 1.25 1.99 -7.11
CA TYR A 115 1.93 1.15 -6.14
C TYR A 115 1.04 0.81 -4.93
N TRP A 116 0.49 1.83 -4.26
CA TRP A 116 -0.36 1.63 -3.09
C TRP A 116 -1.69 0.95 -3.41
N ARG A 117 -2.24 1.17 -4.60
CA ARG A 117 -3.37 0.39 -5.10
C ARG A 117 -3.01 -1.10 -5.14
N ASP A 118 -1.87 -1.45 -5.71
CA ASP A 118 -1.45 -2.86 -5.83
C ASP A 118 -1.17 -3.48 -4.46
N VAL A 119 -0.49 -2.78 -3.55
CA VAL A 119 -0.25 -3.22 -2.17
C VAL A 119 -1.54 -3.61 -1.43
N ILE A 120 -2.66 -2.92 -1.69
CA ILE A 120 -3.95 -3.19 -1.04
C ILE A 120 -4.78 -4.19 -1.84
N PHE A 121 -4.93 -4.01 -3.16
CA PHE A 121 -5.91 -4.77 -3.93
C PHE A 121 -5.40 -6.11 -4.47
N MET A 122 -4.08 -6.34 -4.53
CA MET A 122 -3.55 -7.66 -4.88
C MET A 122 -3.87 -8.71 -3.80
N ARG A 123 -4.03 -8.30 -2.55
CA ARG A 123 -4.43 -9.13 -1.41
C ARG A 123 -5.90 -9.03 -1.05
N ALA A 124 -6.71 -8.34 -1.86
CA ALA A 124 -8.14 -8.21 -1.58
C ALA A 124 -8.84 -9.57 -1.55
N THR A 125 -9.55 -9.85 -0.46
CA THR A 125 -10.35 -11.07 -0.29
C THR A 125 -11.69 -10.99 -1.02
N GLU A 126 -12.10 -9.78 -1.42
CA GLU A 126 -13.35 -9.52 -2.15
C GLU A 126 -13.09 -9.21 -3.64
N GLN A 127 -13.32 -10.18 -4.50
CA GLN A 127 -13.11 -10.00 -5.95
C GLN A 127 -13.96 -8.88 -6.58
N ARG A 128 -15.14 -8.59 -6.00
CA ARG A 128 -16.00 -7.49 -6.46
C ARG A 128 -15.43 -6.10 -6.16
N ALA A 129 -14.40 -6.00 -5.31
CA ALA A 129 -13.67 -4.76 -5.06
C ALA A 129 -12.77 -4.38 -6.25
N GLN A 130 -12.29 -5.34 -7.02
CA GLN A 130 -11.37 -5.12 -8.14
C GLN A 130 -11.85 -4.06 -9.16
N PRO A 131 -13.14 -4.00 -9.57
CA PRO A 131 -13.61 -2.94 -10.45
C PRO A 131 -13.56 -1.52 -9.84
N LEU A 132 -13.43 -1.39 -8.53
CA LEU A 132 -13.47 -0.11 -7.81
C LEU A 132 -12.08 0.37 -7.36
N GLN A 133 -11.03 -0.41 -7.57
CA GLN A 133 -9.65 -0.05 -7.23
C GLN A 133 -9.20 1.28 -7.84
N GLY A 134 -9.73 1.66 -9.01
CA GLY A 134 -9.41 2.93 -9.66
C GLY A 134 -9.93 4.15 -8.89
N VAL A 135 -10.98 4.01 -8.09
CA VAL A 135 -11.48 5.12 -7.24
C VAL A 135 -10.51 5.34 -6.07
N PHE A 136 -10.02 4.27 -5.48
CA PHE A 136 -8.97 4.36 -4.46
C PHE A 136 -7.69 4.99 -5.04
N GLN A 137 -7.28 4.56 -6.25
CA GLN A 137 -6.08 5.11 -6.90
C GLN A 137 -6.23 6.62 -7.17
N MET A 138 -7.40 7.10 -7.63
CA MET A 138 -7.64 8.54 -7.83
C MET A 138 -7.56 9.32 -6.52
N TRP A 139 -8.15 8.79 -5.44
CA TRP A 139 -8.13 9.43 -4.13
C TRP A 139 -6.70 9.53 -3.57
N ILE A 140 -5.93 8.41 -3.56
CA ILE A 140 -4.58 8.44 -3.01
C ILE A 140 -3.61 9.24 -3.90
N ARG A 141 -3.87 9.30 -5.23
CA ARG A 141 -3.13 10.17 -6.13
C ARG A 141 -3.29 11.65 -5.75
N GLU A 142 -4.51 12.09 -5.48
CA GLU A 142 -4.77 13.44 -5.01
C GLU A 142 -4.03 13.74 -3.69
N LYS A 143 -3.93 12.76 -2.78
CA LYS A 143 -3.14 12.89 -1.55
C LYS A 143 -1.65 13.10 -1.83
N PHE A 144 -1.06 12.32 -2.75
CA PHE A 144 0.35 12.49 -3.14
C PHE A 144 0.60 13.78 -3.94
N GLU A 145 -0.32 14.21 -4.80
CA GLU A 145 -0.24 15.50 -5.50
C GLU A 145 -0.16 16.66 -4.50
N ASN A 146 -0.97 16.61 -3.45
CA ASN A 146 -1.02 17.62 -2.40
C ASN A 146 0.01 17.40 -1.29
N ASN A 147 0.86 16.38 -1.38
CA ASN A 147 1.82 15.99 -0.35
C ASN A 147 1.19 15.85 1.04
N ALA A 148 0.01 15.21 1.12
CA ALA A 148 -0.66 14.97 2.39
C ALA A 148 0.22 14.08 3.30
N PRO A 149 0.29 14.36 4.61
CA PRO A 149 1.04 13.55 5.56
C PRO A 149 0.52 12.11 5.61
N TRP A 150 1.43 11.16 5.80
CA TRP A 150 1.07 9.74 5.79
C TRP A 150 0.11 9.34 6.91
N ASP A 151 0.23 9.93 8.08
CA ASP A 151 -0.67 9.72 9.22
C ASP A 151 -2.11 10.19 8.94
N GLU A 152 -2.28 11.30 8.20
CA GLU A 152 -3.60 11.75 7.73
C GLU A 152 -4.20 10.77 6.72
N ILE A 153 -3.41 10.29 5.75
CA ILE A 153 -3.85 9.30 4.75
C ILE A 153 -4.32 8.02 5.45
N VAL A 154 -3.56 7.51 6.41
CA VAL A 154 -3.90 6.30 7.17
C VAL A 154 -5.14 6.51 8.03
N THR A 155 -5.25 7.66 8.69
CA THR A 155 -6.42 8.03 9.48
C THR A 155 -7.69 8.04 8.62
N GLU A 156 -7.63 8.64 7.44
CA GLU A 156 -8.76 8.66 6.51
C GLU A 156 -9.15 7.24 6.04
N MET A 157 -8.18 6.37 5.72
CA MET A 157 -8.47 4.99 5.33
C MET A 157 -9.15 4.19 6.45
N LEU A 158 -8.67 4.31 7.69
CA LEU A 158 -9.20 3.56 8.82
C LEU A 158 -10.59 4.06 9.25
N THR A 159 -10.88 5.35 9.06
CA THR A 159 -12.15 5.97 9.48
C THR A 159 -13.16 6.16 8.36
N ALA A 160 -12.85 5.73 7.14
CA ALA A 160 -13.66 5.95 5.95
C ALA A 160 -15.10 5.39 6.08
N THR A 161 -16.05 6.11 5.49
CA THR A 161 -17.46 5.70 5.33
C THR A 161 -18.05 6.28 4.04
N GLY A 162 -19.20 5.77 3.62
CA GLY A 162 -19.96 6.29 2.48
C GLY A 162 -19.89 5.41 1.24
N ASP A 163 -20.39 5.95 0.11
CA ASP A 163 -20.34 5.29 -1.20
C ASP A 163 -18.90 5.22 -1.69
N VAL A 164 -18.45 4.03 -2.04
CA VAL A 164 -17.06 3.78 -2.47
C VAL A 164 -16.68 4.57 -3.73
N ARG A 165 -17.66 4.91 -4.60
CA ARG A 165 -17.39 5.71 -5.81
C ARG A 165 -17.13 7.18 -5.52
N GLU A 166 -17.60 7.66 -4.37
CA GLU A 166 -17.48 9.06 -3.94
C GLU A 166 -16.33 9.25 -2.94
N ASN A 167 -16.02 8.20 -2.17
CA ASN A 167 -14.97 8.21 -1.17
C ASN A 167 -13.97 7.06 -1.39
N GLY A 168 -12.87 7.35 -2.06
CA GLY A 168 -11.81 6.37 -2.36
C GLY A 168 -11.11 5.81 -1.13
N ALA A 169 -11.06 6.55 -0.01
CA ALA A 169 -10.49 6.09 1.25
C ALA A 169 -11.16 4.81 1.79
N THR A 170 -12.42 4.53 1.38
CA THR A 170 -13.14 3.29 1.73
C THR A 170 -12.54 2.03 1.09
N GLY A 171 -11.57 2.18 0.18
CA GLY A 171 -10.99 1.08 -0.60
C GLY A 171 -10.43 -0.05 0.23
N LEU A 172 -9.71 0.25 1.32
CA LEU A 172 -9.18 -0.76 2.25
C LEU A 172 -10.31 -1.58 2.90
N LEU A 173 -11.35 -0.91 3.40
CA LEU A 173 -12.49 -1.57 4.05
C LEU A 173 -13.30 -2.40 3.06
N LEU A 174 -13.42 -1.94 1.81
CA LEU A 174 -14.05 -2.68 0.73
C LEU A 174 -13.24 -3.91 0.32
N ALA A 175 -11.93 -3.79 0.18
CA ALA A 175 -11.06 -4.88 -0.25
C ALA A 175 -11.24 -6.16 0.61
N HIS A 176 -11.58 -5.97 1.88
CA HIS A 176 -11.79 -7.05 2.86
C HIS A 176 -13.23 -7.15 3.39
N THR A 177 -14.21 -6.60 2.65
CA THR A 177 -15.66 -6.66 2.98
C THR A 177 -16.06 -6.21 4.38
N GLY A 178 -15.21 -5.47 5.06
CA GLY A 178 -15.42 -5.11 6.46
C GLY A 178 -15.28 -6.28 7.42
N ASP A 179 -14.62 -7.39 7.03
CA ASP A 179 -14.30 -8.48 7.94
C ASP A 179 -13.29 -8.03 8.99
N ALA A 180 -13.61 -8.25 10.27
CA ALA A 180 -12.83 -7.71 11.36
C ALA A 180 -11.42 -8.34 11.46
N THR A 181 -11.29 -9.62 11.14
CA THR A 181 -10.00 -10.34 11.22
C THR A 181 -9.10 -9.96 10.05
N GLU A 182 -9.65 -9.84 8.86
CA GLU A 182 -8.91 -9.37 7.68
C GLU A 182 -8.46 -7.91 7.84
N LEU A 183 -9.35 -7.04 8.34
CA LEU A 183 -8.99 -5.64 8.58
C LEU A 183 -7.93 -5.47 9.67
N ALA A 184 -7.96 -6.29 10.72
CA ALA A 184 -6.91 -6.31 11.74
C ALA A 184 -5.56 -6.74 11.15
N SER A 185 -5.58 -7.82 10.36
CA SER A 185 -4.40 -8.35 9.67
C SER A 185 -3.76 -7.29 8.76
N GLU A 186 -4.58 -6.69 7.89
CA GLU A 186 -4.11 -5.68 6.93
C GLU A 186 -3.69 -4.37 7.59
N THR A 187 -4.37 -3.95 8.66
CA THR A 187 -3.96 -2.76 9.43
C THR A 187 -2.56 -2.95 10.03
N SER A 188 -2.32 -4.11 10.64
CA SER A 188 -1.00 -4.44 11.19
C SER A 188 0.07 -4.53 10.10
N ARG A 189 -0.21 -5.25 9.01
CA ARG A 189 0.72 -5.44 7.89
C ARG A 189 1.08 -4.12 7.20
N LEU A 190 0.07 -3.34 6.83
CA LEU A 190 0.27 -2.13 6.01
C LEU A 190 0.90 -0.98 6.80
N PHE A 191 0.48 -0.80 8.05
CA PHE A 191 0.81 0.40 8.82
C PHE A 191 1.83 0.17 9.93
N LEU A 192 2.04 -1.08 10.33
CA LEU A 192 3.03 -1.43 11.34
C LEU A 192 4.14 -2.36 10.79
N GLY A 193 3.95 -2.90 9.58
CA GLY A 193 4.87 -3.86 8.98
C GLY A 193 4.87 -5.23 9.66
N ILE A 194 3.90 -5.51 10.54
CA ILE A 194 3.84 -6.72 11.37
C ILE A 194 2.82 -7.70 10.80
N GLN A 195 3.28 -8.87 10.38
CA GLN A 195 2.42 -9.94 9.86
C GLN A 195 1.76 -10.74 10.99
N ILE A 196 0.82 -10.13 11.70
CA ILE A 196 0.16 -10.75 12.87
C ILE A 196 -0.87 -11.84 12.50
N GLN A 197 -1.17 -12.05 11.21
CA GLN A 197 -2.23 -12.97 10.76
C GLN A 197 -2.05 -14.42 11.26
N CYS A 198 -0.82 -14.89 11.43
CA CYS A 198 -0.54 -16.21 12.00
C CYS A 198 -1.13 -16.38 13.41
N ALA A 199 -1.26 -15.29 14.15
CA ALA A 199 -1.84 -15.26 15.48
C ALA A 199 -3.39 -15.37 15.50
N ASN A 200 -4.05 -15.51 14.35
CA ASN A 200 -5.50 -15.74 14.29
C ASN A 200 -5.93 -17.10 14.90
N CYS A 201 -5.13 -18.15 14.72
CA CYS A 201 -5.47 -19.50 15.17
C CYS A 201 -4.71 -19.95 16.43
N HIS A 202 -3.47 -19.51 16.58
CA HIS A 202 -2.57 -19.86 17.69
C HIS A 202 -1.62 -18.70 17.96
N ASP A 203 -0.87 -18.70 19.04
CA ASP A 203 0.18 -17.72 19.27
C ASP A 203 1.19 -17.75 18.12
N HIS A 204 1.75 -16.59 17.77
CA HIS A 204 2.63 -16.47 16.62
C HIS A 204 3.81 -17.44 16.72
N PRO A 205 4.09 -18.27 15.68
CA PRO A 205 5.06 -19.37 15.82
C PRO A 205 6.51 -18.92 15.96
N THR A 206 6.83 -17.72 15.49
CA THR A 206 8.20 -17.20 15.41
C THR A 206 8.35 -15.77 15.92
N ASP A 207 7.32 -15.26 16.63
CA ASP A 207 7.36 -13.94 17.27
C ASP A 207 6.56 -13.93 18.58
N THR A 208 6.55 -12.82 19.29
CA THR A 208 5.93 -12.67 20.62
C THR A 208 4.41 -12.49 20.60
N TRP A 209 3.81 -12.31 19.43
CA TRP A 209 2.40 -11.96 19.27
C TRP A 209 1.48 -13.12 19.64
N THR A 210 0.55 -12.88 20.56
CA THR A 210 -0.40 -13.90 21.02
C THR A 210 -1.69 -13.87 20.20
N ARG A 211 -2.40 -15.00 20.18
CA ARG A 211 -3.74 -15.11 19.60
C ARG A 211 -4.71 -14.09 20.19
N GLN A 212 -4.63 -13.86 21.50
CA GLN A 212 -5.46 -12.86 22.16
C GLN A 212 -5.22 -11.46 21.61
N GLN A 213 -3.96 -11.04 21.44
CA GLN A 213 -3.60 -9.73 20.89
C GLN A 213 -4.13 -9.51 19.47
N PHE A 214 -4.07 -10.54 18.62
CA PHE A 214 -4.68 -10.48 17.29
C PHE A 214 -6.18 -10.20 17.35
N HIS A 215 -6.91 -10.94 18.18
CA HIS A 215 -8.35 -10.80 18.30
C HIS A 215 -8.76 -9.51 19.03
N GLU A 216 -7.95 -9.00 19.92
CA GLU A 216 -8.12 -7.69 20.54
C GLU A 216 -7.99 -6.55 19.51
N LEU A 217 -7.05 -6.67 18.56
CA LEU A 217 -6.97 -5.76 17.43
C LEU A 217 -8.21 -5.89 16.52
N ALA A 218 -8.66 -7.10 16.22
CA ALA A 218 -9.87 -7.32 15.43
C ALA A 218 -11.13 -6.72 16.08
N ALA A 219 -11.15 -6.58 17.42
CA ALA A 219 -12.25 -5.98 18.15
C ALA A 219 -12.49 -4.48 17.88
N TYR A 220 -11.60 -3.81 17.13
CA TYR A 220 -11.84 -2.46 16.63
C TYR A 220 -12.85 -2.42 15.46
N PHE A 221 -13.03 -3.50 14.69
CA PHE A 221 -13.73 -3.52 13.41
C PHE A 221 -15.11 -4.21 13.35
N PRO A 222 -15.66 -4.85 14.40
CA PRO A 222 -16.86 -5.70 14.25
C PRO A 222 -18.12 -4.94 13.83
N ARG A 223 -18.09 -3.62 13.87
CA ARG A 223 -19.21 -2.73 13.52
C ARG A 223 -19.12 -2.17 12.12
N VAL A 224 -18.04 -2.43 11.38
CA VAL A 224 -17.91 -2.06 9.96
C VAL A 224 -18.86 -2.91 9.13
N ARG A 225 -19.58 -2.29 8.22
CA ARG A 225 -20.48 -2.96 7.27
C ARG A 225 -20.21 -2.47 5.86
N VAL A 226 -19.93 -3.42 4.98
CA VAL A 226 -19.84 -3.17 3.54
C VAL A 226 -21.05 -3.79 2.87
N GLN A 227 -21.90 -2.97 2.27
CA GLN A 227 -23.15 -3.39 1.66
C GLN A 227 -23.20 -3.02 0.19
N GLN A 228 -23.58 -3.97 -0.65
CA GLN A 228 -23.81 -3.69 -2.06
C GLN A 228 -25.10 -2.86 -2.23
N ARG A 229 -25.03 -1.84 -3.08
CA ARG A 229 -26.14 -0.98 -3.50
C ARG A 229 -26.52 -1.31 -4.96
N PRO A 230 -27.28 -2.40 -5.20
CA PRO A 230 -27.55 -2.88 -6.55
C PRO A 230 -28.49 -1.94 -7.33
N GLN A 231 -29.30 -1.11 -6.64
CA GLN A 231 -30.18 -0.12 -7.26
C GLN A 231 -29.44 1.13 -7.74
N ALA A 232 -28.20 1.34 -7.30
CA ALA A 232 -27.39 2.44 -7.81
C ALA A 232 -26.97 2.14 -9.27
N MET A 233 -26.90 3.17 -10.11
CA MET A 233 -26.50 3.03 -11.51
C MET A 233 -25.18 3.76 -11.79
N PRO A 234 -24.07 3.04 -12.03
CA PRO A 234 -23.85 1.60 -11.92
C PRO A 234 -23.91 1.08 -10.46
N PRO A 235 -24.05 -0.24 -10.24
CA PRO A 235 -24.02 -0.82 -8.88
C PRO A 235 -22.75 -0.44 -8.14
N THR A 236 -22.86 -0.18 -6.84
CA THR A 236 -21.74 0.22 -5.97
C THR A 236 -21.82 -0.48 -4.62
N PHE A 237 -20.85 -0.17 -3.76
CA PHE A 237 -20.85 -0.55 -2.35
C PHE A 237 -20.89 0.68 -1.46
N GLU A 238 -21.42 0.51 -0.26
CA GLU A 238 -21.41 1.52 0.79
C GLU A 238 -20.76 0.94 2.04
N VAL A 239 -19.80 1.68 2.57
CA VAL A 239 -19.21 1.41 3.88
C VAL A 239 -19.96 2.21 4.93
N SER A 240 -20.48 1.54 5.94
CA SER A 240 -21.28 2.14 7.00
C SER A 240 -20.98 1.53 8.35
N SER A 241 -21.35 2.23 9.41
CA SER A 241 -21.21 1.79 10.79
C SER A 241 -22.51 1.16 11.31
N PHE A 242 -22.38 0.10 12.08
CA PHE A 242 -23.49 -0.60 12.70
C PHE A 242 -23.40 -0.47 14.23
N ASP A 243 -23.84 0.68 14.76
CA ASP A 243 -23.77 0.99 16.20
C ASP A 243 -25.02 0.62 16.99
N VAL A 244 -26.09 0.21 16.31
CA VAL A 244 -27.36 -0.03 16.98
C VAL A 244 -27.39 -1.42 17.60
N ASN A 245 -27.34 -1.47 18.91
CA ASN A 245 -27.94 -2.57 19.63
C ASN A 245 -29.44 -2.60 19.27
N ARG A 246 -29.82 -3.45 18.32
CA ARG A 246 -31.25 -3.75 18.06
C ARG A 246 -31.83 -4.58 19.20
N SER A 247 -31.73 -4.06 20.43
CA SER A 247 -32.49 -4.56 21.55
C SER A 247 -34.01 -4.40 21.32
N GLY A 248 -34.43 -3.34 20.63
CA GLY A 248 -35.85 -3.15 20.29
C GLY A 248 -36.43 -4.19 19.32
N GLY A 249 -35.60 -4.77 18.43
CA GLY A 249 -36.03 -5.90 17.59
C GLY A 249 -36.02 -7.25 18.33
N ARG A 250 -35.15 -7.39 19.32
CA ARG A 250 -35.08 -8.58 20.20
C ARG A 250 -36.27 -8.69 21.15
N GLU A 251 -36.73 -7.57 21.70
CA GLU A 251 -37.91 -7.55 22.57
C GLU A 251 -39.17 -8.02 21.83
N ILE A 252 -39.27 -7.76 20.54
CA ILE A 252 -40.38 -8.23 19.69
C ILE A 252 -40.23 -9.73 19.38
N LEU A 253 -39.02 -10.23 19.07
CA LEU A 253 -38.77 -11.65 18.79
C LEU A 253 -38.73 -12.52 20.05
N ASN A 254 -38.33 -11.95 21.18
CA ASN A 254 -38.36 -12.65 22.48
C ASN A 254 -39.73 -12.57 23.16
N ASN A 255 -40.69 -11.84 22.60
CA ASN A 255 -42.07 -11.82 23.08
C ASN A 255 -43.01 -12.31 21.97
N PRO A 256 -43.19 -13.64 21.86
CA PRO A 256 -44.02 -14.27 20.83
C PRO A 256 -45.45 -13.70 20.81
N GLU A 257 -45.99 -13.30 21.97
CA GLU A 257 -47.30 -12.68 22.01
C GLU A 257 -47.36 -11.31 21.36
N ARG A 258 -46.32 -10.51 21.50
CA ARG A 258 -46.26 -9.18 20.87
C ARG A 258 -46.04 -9.29 19.35
N LEU A 259 -45.25 -10.25 18.92
CA LEU A 259 -45.01 -10.53 17.49
C LEU A 259 -46.31 -11.05 16.86
N PHE A 260 -46.98 -12.02 17.52
CA PHE A 260 -48.25 -12.56 17.07
C PHE A 260 -49.31 -11.48 16.91
N ARG A 261 -49.53 -10.63 17.92
CA ARG A 261 -50.47 -9.49 17.84
C ARG A 261 -50.16 -8.49 16.76
N GLY A 262 -48.88 -8.37 16.35
CA GLY A 262 -48.48 -7.50 15.24
C GLY A 262 -48.76 -8.09 13.87
N LEU A 263 -48.87 -9.42 13.78
CA LEU A 263 -49.13 -10.17 12.56
C LEU A 263 -50.62 -10.51 12.41
N ASP A 264 -51.32 -10.75 13.51
CA ASP A 264 -52.79 -10.97 13.58
C ASP A 264 -53.52 -9.63 13.39
N LEU A 265 -53.77 -9.32 12.13
CA LEU A 265 -54.33 -8.03 11.73
C LEU A 265 -55.87 -7.97 11.92
N ASN A 266 -56.55 -9.12 11.80
CA ASN A 266 -57.98 -9.23 11.98
C ASN A 266 -58.37 -9.45 13.44
N ARG A 267 -57.38 -9.78 14.33
CA ARG A 267 -57.48 -10.05 15.78
C ARG A 267 -58.40 -11.21 16.11
N ASP A 268 -58.39 -12.23 15.27
CA ASP A 268 -59.17 -13.44 15.51
C ASP A 268 -58.41 -14.48 16.39
N GLY A 269 -57.17 -14.20 16.75
CA GLY A 269 -56.33 -15.06 17.58
C GLY A 269 -55.63 -16.18 16.81
N LYS A 270 -55.67 -16.13 15.45
CA LYS A 270 -54.98 -17.08 14.56
C LYS A 270 -54.27 -16.31 13.45
N LEU A 271 -53.10 -16.80 13.04
CA LEU A 271 -52.37 -16.27 11.91
C LEU A 271 -52.72 -17.07 10.65
N SER A 272 -53.32 -16.43 9.70
CA SER A 272 -53.65 -16.97 8.40
C SER A 272 -52.57 -16.71 7.35
N GLU A 273 -52.59 -17.45 6.24
CA GLU A 273 -51.70 -17.24 5.08
C GLU A 273 -51.85 -15.81 4.49
N ALA A 274 -53.08 -15.29 4.44
CA ALA A 274 -53.35 -13.95 3.93
C ALA A 274 -52.72 -12.82 4.81
N GLU A 275 -52.62 -13.03 6.11
CA GLU A 275 -51.91 -12.12 7.03
C GLU A 275 -50.41 -12.23 6.93
N ALA A 276 -49.91 -13.47 6.77
CA ALA A 276 -48.48 -13.72 6.55
C ALA A 276 -47.99 -13.07 5.23
N GLU A 277 -48.78 -13.12 4.15
CA GLU A 277 -48.44 -12.49 2.87
C GLU A 277 -48.25 -10.98 2.93
N ARG A 278 -48.97 -10.30 3.80
CA ARG A 278 -48.83 -8.87 4.02
C ARG A 278 -47.51 -8.49 4.69
N ALA A 279 -46.92 -9.39 5.41
CA ALA A 279 -45.60 -9.26 6.00
C ALA A 279 -44.56 -10.00 5.15
N GLN A 280 -44.07 -9.37 4.06
CA GLN A 280 -43.22 -9.98 3.01
C GLN A 280 -42.10 -10.91 3.53
N ARG A 281 -41.51 -10.59 4.66
CA ARG A 281 -40.44 -11.42 5.28
C ARG A 281 -41.00 -12.65 6.02
N PHE A 282 -42.23 -12.61 6.45
CA PHE A 282 -42.89 -13.68 7.17
C PHE A 282 -43.56 -14.68 6.21
N ALA A 283 -44.09 -14.21 5.11
CA ALA A 283 -44.70 -15.03 4.04
C ALA A 283 -43.73 -16.15 3.58
N ALA A 284 -42.47 -15.82 3.38
CA ALA A 284 -41.45 -16.77 2.91
C ALA A 284 -41.18 -17.95 3.87
N VAL A 285 -41.50 -17.81 5.15
CA VAL A 285 -41.28 -18.84 6.18
C VAL A 285 -42.57 -19.44 6.72
N PHE A 286 -43.72 -18.82 6.47
CA PHE A 286 -45.00 -19.18 7.07
C PHE A 286 -45.41 -20.63 6.75
N GLN A 287 -45.31 -21.06 5.49
CA GLN A 287 -45.59 -22.44 5.09
C GLN A 287 -44.73 -23.48 5.81
N ARG A 288 -43.48 -23.13 6.09
CA ARG A 288 -42.58 -24.00 6.88
C ARG A 288 -43.00 -24.04 8.34
N LEU A 289 -43.43 -22.91 8.90
CA LEU A 289 -43.90 -22.84 10.29
C LEU A 289 -45.21 -23.56 10.48
N LEU A 290 -46.15 -23.50 9.52
CA LEU A 290 -47.35 -24.34 9.49
C LEU A 290 -47.02 -25.84 9.52
N GLY A 291 -46.06 -26.27 8.69
CA GLY A 291 -45.66 -27.67 8.64
C GLY A 291 -45.11 -28.24 9.95
N VAL A 292 -44.66 -27.37 10.86
CA VAL A 292 -44.07 -27.77 12.18
C VAL A 292 -44.97 -27.45 13.35
N GLY A 293 -45.77 -26.37 13.29
CA GLY A 293 -46.49 -25.82 14.42
C GLY A 293 -48.01 -26.00 14.37
N ASP A 294 -48.58 -26.19 13.20
CA ASP A 294 -50.02 -26.42 13.03
C ASP A 294 -50.38 -27.85 13.54
N THR A 295 -50.76 -27.93 14.80
CA THR A 295 -51.07 -29.19 15.46
C THR A 295 -52.50 -29.65 15.23
N ASP A 296 -53.45 -28.74 15.04
CA ASP A 296 -54.86 -29.05 14.81
C ASP A 296 -55.19 -29.17 13.31
N LYS A 297 -54.24 -28.86 12.40
CA LYS A 297 -54.29 -28.95 10.93
C LYS A 297 -55.38 -28.06 10.32
N ASP A 298 -55.65 -26.94 10.93
CA ASP A 298 -56.57 -25.94 10.42
C ASP A 298 -55.97 -24.94 9.41
N ARG A 299 -54.67 -25.10 9.11
CA ARG A 299 -53.84 -24.26 8.24
C ARG A 299 -53.68 -22.82 8.70
N MET A 300 -53.81 -22.62 10.00
CA MET A 300 -53.53 -21.37 10.71
C MET A 300 -52.62 -21.65 11.87
N LEU A 301 -52.00 -20.63 12.43
CA LEU A 301 -51.23 -20.76 13.67
C LEU A 301 -51.96 -20.00 14.78
N SER A 302 -52.46 -20.68 15.80
CA SER A 302 -52.94 -20.06 17.03
C SER A 302 -51.77 -19.50 17.83
N LEU A 303 -52.07 -18.60 18.80
CA LEU A 303 -51.03 -18.03 19.67
C LEU A 303 -50.27 -19.14 20.47
N GLU A 304 -50.95 -20.18 20.85
CA GLU A 304 -50.34 -21.29 21.59
C GLU A 304 -49.41 -22.13 20.70
N GLU A 305 -49.81 -22.41 19.51
CA GLU A 305 -48.99 -23.07 18.49
C GLU A 305 -47.77 -22.21 18.12
N PHE A 306 -48.01 -20.90 17.95
CA PHE A 306 -46.93 -19.97 17.68
C PHE A 306 -45.85 -19.88 18.77
N LYS A 307 -46.27 -20.04 20.06
CA LYS A 307 -45.34 -20.10 21.21
C LYS A 307 -44.51 -21.37 21.23
N THR A 308 -45.05 -22.47 20.71
CA THR A 308 -44.38 -23.78 20.71
C THR A 308 -43.49 -23.99 19.50
N LEU A 309 -43.51 -23.07 18.51
CA LEU A 309 -42.64 -23.15 17.37
C LEU A 309 -41.17 -23.20 17.80
N PRO A 310 -40.36 -24.11 17.20
CA PRO A 310 -38.93 -24.11 17.46
C PRO A 310 -38.34 -22.77 17.07
N THR A 311 -37.67 -22.15 17.99
CA THR A 311 -36.92 -20.92 17.71
C THR A 311 -36.00 -21.20 16.54
N PRO A 312 -36.04 -20.43 15.45
CA PRO A 312 -35.13 -20.65 14.32
C PRO A 312 -33.70 -20.78 14.84
N PRO A 313 -32.91 -21.73 14.34
CA PRO A 313 -31.51 -21.80 14.72
C PRO A 313 -30.95 -20.40 14.55
N GLN A 314 -30.40 -19.87 15.63
CA GLN A 314 -29.89 -18.51 15.66
C GLN A 314 -28.79 -18.45 14.61
N GLY A 315 -29.10 -17.91 13.42
CA GLY A 315 -28.07 -17.51 12.49
C GLY A 315 -27.08 -16.64 13.24
N ARG A 316 -25.78 -16.80 12.99
CA ARG A 316 -24.70 -16.10 13.68
C ARG A 316 -25.18 -14.72 14.10
N ARG A 317 -25.27 -14.50 15.42
CA ARG A 317 -25.73 -13.25 16.00
C ARG A 317 -24.90 -12.12 15.39
N GLN A 318 -25.50 -11.22 14.63
CA GLN A 318 -24.83 -9.96 14.28
C GLN A 318 -24.71 -9.14 15.57
N THR A 319 -23.66 -9.40 16.30
CA THR A 319 -23.33 -8.65 17.51
C THR A 319 -22.57 -7.40 17.09
N THR A 320 -22.71 -6.33 17.86
CA THR A 320 -21.87 -5.12 17.74
C THR A 320 -20.52 -5.29 18.44
N GLU A 321 -20.28 -6.45 19.04
CA GLU A 321 -19.09 -6.80 19.81
C GLU A 321 -18.35 -7.93 19.13
N TYR A 322 -17.06 -8.00 19.39
CA TYR A 322 -16.19 -9.03 18.85
C TYR A 322 -16.12 -10.23 19.82
N PHE A 323 -16.18 -11.42 19.25
CA PHE A 323 -16.00 -12.67 19.98
C PHE A 323 -14.89 -13.47 19.31
N MET A 324 -13.83 -13.74 20.06
CA MET A 324 -12.77 -14.64 19.64
C MET A 324 -13.35 -16.06 19.54
N PRO A 325 -13.23 -16.73 18.38
CA PRO A 325 -13.78 -18.07 18.19
C PRO A 325 -13.21 -19.08 19.19
N ASP A 326 -14.04 -19.99 19.69
CA ASP A 326 -13.57 -21.19 20.37
C ASP A 326 -13.13 -22.19 19.28
N LEU A 327 -11.91 -22.68 19.35
CA LEU A 327 -11.37 -23.62 18.35
C LEU A 327 -11.73 -25.07 18.66
N GLU A 328 -12.04 -25.39 19.92
CA GLU A 328 -12.47 -26.72 20.34
C GLU A 328 -13.98 -26.93 20.08
N ASP A 329 -14.77 -25.86 20.24
CA ASP A 329 -16.20 -25.86 19.91
C ASP A 329 -16.56 -24.68 19.00
N PRO A 330 -16.46 -24.84 17.66
CA PRO A 330 -16.79 -23.79 16.70
C PRO A 330 -18.25 -23.32 16.73
N ALA A 331 -19.14 -24.06 17.41
CA ALA A 331 -20.55 -23.68 17.60
C ALA A 331 -20.77 -22.81 18.86
N ALA A 332 -19.80 -22.74 19.75
CA ALA A 332 -19.84 -21.89 20.94
C ALA A 332 -19.83 -20.40 20.55
N GLU A 333 -20.34 -19.55 21.44
CA GLU A 333 -20.33 -18.08 21.22
C GLU A 333 -18.91 -17.50 21.17
N GLY A 334 -17.94 -18.20 21.72
CA GLY A 334 -16.55 -17.74 21.87
C GLY A 334 -16.36 -16.75 23.01
N THR A 335 -15.13 -16.25 23.14
CA THR A 335 -14.77 -15.30 24.20
C THR A 335 -14.92 -13.87 23.71
N ARG A 336 -15.75 -13.08 24.40
CA ARG A 336 -15.91 -11.65 24.11
C ARG A 336 -14.63 -10.90 24.46
N LEU A 337 -14.10 -10.13 23.51
CA LEU A 337 -12.92 -9.29 23.69
C LEU A 337 -13.26 -7.81 23.54
N ASP A 338 -12.51 -6.99 24.26
CA ASP A 338 -12.51 -5.54 24.13
C ASP A 338 -11.42 -5.13 23.13
N PRO A 339 -11.55 -3.97 22.47
CA PRO A 339 -10.51 -3.47 21.60
C PRO A 339 -9.29 -3.04 22.41
N VAL A 340 -8.16 -3.72 22.20
CA VAL A 340 -6.85 -3.37 22.77
C VAL A 340 -5.86 -3.23 21.62
N PHE A 341 -5.06 -2.18 21.66
CA PHE A 341 -3.98 -2.01 20.70
C PHE A 341 -2.76 -2.78 21.18
N PHE A 342 -2.36 -3.80 20.47
CA PHE A 342 -1.39 -4.79 20.91
C PHE A 342 0.04 -4.23 21.10
N VAL A 343 0.36 -3.07 20.46
CA VAL A 343 1.69 -2.44 20.58
C VAL A 343 1.85 -1.76 21.96
N ASP A 344 0.83 -1.04 22.42
CA ASP A 344 0.85 -0.32 23.70
C ASP A 344 0.14 -1.06 24.85
N GLY A 345 -0.57 -2.14 24.55
CA GLY A 345 -1.35 -2.93 25.51
C GLY A 345 -2.54 -2.19 26.11
N GLN A 346 -2.92 -1.02 25.57
CA GLN A 346 -3.97 -0.19 26.14
C GLN A 346 -5.33 -0.49 25.53
N ALA A 347 -6.31 -0.82 26.40
CA ALA A 347 -7.69 -1.01 26.01
C ALA A 347 -8.37 0.33 25.66
N SER A 348 -9.22 0.29 24.65
CA SER A 348 -10.12 1.40 24.30
C SER A 348 -11.49 1.22 24.96
N PRO A 349 -12.20 2.32 25.33
CA PRO A 349 -13.50 2.22 25.96
C PRO A 349 -14.50 1.42 25.12
N ARG A 350 -15.23 0.52 25.78
CA ARG A 350 -16.17 -0.40 25.14
C ARG A 350 -17.37 0.31 24.50
N GLU A 351 -17.80 1.41 25.10
CA GLU A 351 -19.00 2.16 24.69
C GLU A 351 -18.80 3.00 23.44
N MET A 352 -17.56 3.16 22.95
CA MET A 352 -17.27 3.91 21.74
C MET A 352 -18.09 3.41 20.56
N ARG A 353 -18.61 4.34 19.74
CA ARG A 353 -19.21 4.03 18.45
C ARG A 353 -18.17 3.56 17.46
N ASP A 354 -18.59 2.96 16.36
CA ASP A 354 -17.68 2.43 15.33
C ASP A 354 -16.63 3.45 14.89
N LEU A 355 -17.07 4.65 14.46
CA LEU A 355 -16.15 5.69 14.01
C LEU A 355 -15.20 6.18 15.10
N GLU A 356 -15.68 6.32 16.34
CA GLU A 356 -14.84 6.70 17.48
C GLU A 356 -13.80 5.62 17.77
N ARG A 357 -14.20 4.34 17.68
CA ARG A 357 -13.35 3.17 17.89
C ARG A 357 -12.26 3.08 16.84
N ARG A 358 -12.60 3.27 15.56
CA ARG A 358 -11.64 3.29 14.44
C ARG A 358 -10.76 4.54 14.47
N ALA A 359 -11.28 5.70 14.87
CA ALA A 359 -10.48 6.90 15.06
C ALA A 359 -9.47 6.76 16.21
N GLU A 360 -9.87 6.10 17.31
CA GLU A 360 -8.95 5.78 18.41
C GLU A 360 -7.85 4.80 17.96
N LEU A 361 -8.20 3.78 17.16
CA LEU A 361 -7.18 2.91 16.55
C LEU A 361 -6.23 3.70 15.65
N ALA A 362 -6.77 4.55 14.76
CA ALA A 362 -5.95 5.38 13.89
C ALA A 362 -4.98 6.26 14.69
N ARG A 363 -5.46 6.92 15.75
CA ARG A 363 -4.64 7.73 16.65
C ARG A 363 -3.50 6.92 17.30
N LYS A 364 -3.77 5.67 17.72
CA LYS A 364 -2.77 4.78 18.32
C LYS A 364 -1.75 4.28 17.29
N VAL A 365 -2.22 3.94 16.09
CA VAL A 365 -1.36 3.52 14.98
C VAL A 365 -0.42 4.64 14.58
N THR A 366 -0.91 5.86 14.44
CA THR A 366 -0.15 7.01 13.96
C THR A 366 0.54 7.82 15.08
N ASP A 367 0.48 7.35 16.33
CA ASP A 367 1.13 8.03 17.47
C ASP A 367 2.63 8.15 17.23
N PRO A 368 3.24 9.34 17.38
CA PRO A 368 4.68 9.53 17.21
C PRO A 368 5.57 8.65 18.10
N ASN A 369 5.03 8.11 19.18
CA ASN A 369 5.73 7.17 20.05
C ASN A 369 5.59 5.70 19.58
N ASN A 370 4.73 5.44 18.59
CA ASN A 370 4.64 4.15 17.94
C ASN A 370 5.72 4.04 16.85
N GLU A 371 6.86 3.46 17.21
CA GLU A 371 8.00 3.33 16.30
C GLU A 371 7.69 2.52 15.02
N TRP A 372 6.79 1.52 15.11
CA TRP A 372 6.45 0.64 14.01
C TRP A 372 5.80 1.39 12.84
N PHE A 373 5.06 2.44 13.11
CA PHE A 373 4.39 3.22 12.07
C PHE A 373 5.39 3.88 11.11
N ALA A 374 6.36 4.60 11.65
CA ALA A 374 7.39 5.23 10.85
C ALA A 374 8.35 4.21 10.22
N LYS A 375 8.78 3.21 10.98
CA LYS A 375 9.68 2.14 10.49
C LYS A 375 9.05 1.35 9.35
N SER A 376 7.75 1.03 9.42
CA SER A 376 7.01 0.30 8.39
C SER A 376 7.00 1.05 7.06
N TYR A 377 6.63 2.33 7.06
CA TYR A 377 6.61 3.13 5.83
C TYR A 377 8.01 3.28 5.24
N VAL A 378 8.99 3.62 6.07
CA VAL A 378 10.39 3.79 5.64
C VAL A 378 10.95 2.49 5.06
N ASN A 379 10.80 1.35 5.77
CA ASN A 379 11.29 0.06 5.29
C ASN A 379 10.64 -0.33 3.96
N ARG A 380 9.35 -0.08 3.80
CA ARG A 380 8.63 -0.37 2.55
C ARG A 380 9.15 0.47 1.37
N ILE A 381 9.29 1.78 1.54
CA ILE A 381 9.81 2.66 0.47
C ILE A 381 11.28 2.35 0.19
N TRP A 382 12.08 2.11 1.22
CA TRP A 382 13.47 1.69 1.08
C TRP A 382 13.60 0.40 0.27
N THR A 383 12.81 -0.63 0.62
CA THR A 383 12.82 -1.93 -0.09
C THR A 383 12.42 -1.77 -1.54
N GLU A 384 11.39 -0.98 -1.85
CA GLU A 384 10.98 -0.72 -3.23
C GLU A 384 12.08 0.01 -4.02
N LEU A 385 12.77 0.97 -3.40
CA LEU A 385 13.79 1.77 -4.07
C LEU A 385 15.16 1.08 -4.17
N LEU A 386 15.56 0.24 -3.22
CA LEU A 386 16.87 -0.41 -3.23
C LEU A 386 16.82 -1.91 -3.56
N GLY A 387 15.63 -2.51 -3.54
CA GLY A 387 15.46 -3.95 -3.80
C GLY A 387 15.78 -4.85 -2.60
N VAL A 388 16.33 -4.28 -1.53
CA VAL A 388 16.69 -4.97 -0.27
C VAL A 388 16.21 -4.11 0.89
N GLY A 389 15.43 -4.71 1.81
CA GLY A 389 14.92 -4.03 3.00
C GLY A 389 15.85 -4.13 4.21
N PHE A 390 15.54 -3.35 5.23
CA PHE A 390 16.14 -3.52 6.56
C PHE A 390 15.67 -4.82 7.23
N TYR A 391 14.43 -5.24 6.91
CA TYR A 391 13.92 -6.56 7.24
C TYR A 391 13.90 -7.43 5.97
N PRO A 392 14.19 -8.75 6.06
CA PRO A 392 14.20 -9.64 4.89
C PRO A 392 12.86 -9.65 4.13
N LEU A 393 11.74 -9.58 4.87
CA LEU A 393 10.40 -9.46 4.31
C LEU A 393 9.81 -8.11 4.75
N VAL A 394 9.35 -7.33 3.79
CA VAL A 394 8.86 -5.95 4.01
C VAL A 394 7.71 -5.85 5.00
N ASP A 395 6.88 -6.88 5.09
CA ASP A 395 5.68 -6.95 5.94
C ASP A 395 5.84 -7.87 7.16
N ASP A 396 7.04 -8.40 7.43
CA ASP A 396 7.31 -9.34 8.54
C ASP A 396 8.32 -8.74 9.54
N MET A 397 8.01 -7.53 10.00
CA MET A 397 8.74 -6.85 11.07
C MET A 397 8.26 -7.35 12.43
N GLY A 398 9.12 -7.30 13.43
CA GLY A 398 8.74 -7.71 14.79
C GLY A 398 9.91 -7.73 15.76
N PRO A 399 9.64 -7.84 17.08
CA PRO A 399 10.67 -7.80 18.12
C PRO A 399 11.69 -8.94 18.06
N LEU A 400 11.31 -10.08 17.47
CA LEU A 400 12.21 -11.25 17.33
C LEU A 400 12.71 -11.44 15.89
N ARG A 401 12.53 -10.43 15.02
CA ARG A 401 13.01 -10.46 13.65
C ARG A 401 14.40 -9.86 13.55
N ASP A 402 15.22 -10.49 12.73
CA ASP A 402 16.51 -9.93 12.39
C ASP A 402 16.33 -8.63 11.59
N VAL A 403 16.92 -7.57 12.07
CA VAL A 403 16.97 -6.26 11.40
C VAL A 403 18.39 -5.96 10.98
N ARG A 404 18.56 -5.57 9.73
CA ARG A 404 19.86 -5.17 9.17
C ARG A 404 20.03 -3.67 9.32
N HIS A 405 21.21 -3.22 9.69
CA HIS A 405 21.51 -1.78 9.80
C HIS A 405 20.47 -1.00 10.61
N GLU A 406 20.08 -1.52 11.76
CA GLU A 406 18.99 -1.00 12.62
C GLU A 406 19.12 0.52 12.87
N GLU A 407 20.33 1.01 13.16
CA GLU A 407 20.60 2.42 13.40
C GLU A 407 20.25 3.31 12.20
N ALA A 408 20.42 2.80 10.97
CA ALA A 408 20.06 3.51 9.75
C ALA A 408 18.52 3.61 9.60
N LEU A 409 17.82 2.50 9.86
CA LEU A 409 16.34 2.49 9.89
C LEU A 409 15.80 3.44 10.95
N GLU A 410 16.38 3.44 12.16
CA GLU A 410 15.99 4.34 13.24
C GLU A 410 16.22 5.82 12.89
N ALA A 411 17.35 6.14 12.27
CA ALA A 411 17.64 7.51 11.82
C ALA A 411 16.62 8.00 10.79
N LEU A 412 16.26 7.15 9.82
CA LEU A 412 15.25 7.45 8.81
C LEU A 412 13.85 7.58 9.42
N ALA A 413 13.42 6.65 10.26
CA ALA A 413 12.12 6.66 10.92
C ALA A 413 11.96 7.88 11.84
N ALA A 414 13.02 8.22 12.60
CA ALA A 414 13.03 9.42 13.44
C ALA A 414 12.92 10.70 12.63
N GLY A 415 13.64 10.80 11.50
CA GLY A 415 13.56 11.93 10.57
C GLY A 415 12.17 12.05 9.94
N PHE A 416 11.57 10.94 9.51
CA PHE A 416 10.22 10.88 8.94
C PHE A 416 9.18 11.35 9.95
N THR A 417 9.22 10.85 11.19
CA THR A 417 8.34 11.33 12.27
C THR A 417 8.53 12.83 12.52
N ALA A 418 9.79 13.30 12.57
CA ALA A 418 10.10 14.71 12.82
C ALA A 418 9.72 15.64 11.66
N SER A 419 9.60 15.11 10.42
CA SER A 419 9.10 15.86 9.26
C SER A 419 7.57 16.03 9.28
N GLY A 420 6.86 15.45 10.25
CA GLY A 420 5.40 15.39 10.27
C GLY A 420 4.83 14.39 9.27
N TYR A 421 5.53 13.28 9.08
CA TYR A 421 5.15 12.20 8.15
C TYR A 421 5.03 12.66 6.68
N ASP A 422 5.86 13.64 6.27
CA ASP A 422 5.95 14.10 4.89
C ASP A 422 6.44 12.96 3.98
N THR A 423 5.56 12.49 3.10
CA THR A 423 5.87 11.35 2.22
C THR A 423 7.03 11.66 1.28
N ARG A 424 7.11 12.86 0.69
CA ARG A 424 8.21 13.26 -0.21
C ARG A 424 9.54 13.37 0.52
N TRP A 425 9.51 13.65 1.84
CA TRP A 425 10.72 13.69 2.65
C TRP A 425 11.46 12.35 2.63
N VAL A 426 10.74 11.22 2.72
CA VAL A 426 11.35 9.88 2.69
C VAL A 426 12.04 9.64 1.34
N PHE A 427 11.37 9.94 0.24
CA PHE A 427 11.96 9.81 -1.10
C PHE A 427 13.18 10.69 -1.25
N ARG A 428 13.07 11.96 -0.87
CA ARG A 428 14.16 12.93 -0.94
C ARG A 428 15.39 12.44 -0.16
N THR A 429 15.18 11.89 1.02
CA THR A 429 16.26 11.37 1.86
C THR A 429 16.92 10.15 1.24
N ILE A 430 16.14 9.15 0.83
CA ILE A 430 16.67 7.90 0.29
C ILE A 430 17.39 8.13 -1.05
N LEU A 431 16.78 8.88 -1.97
CA LEU A 431 17.32 9.10 -3.31
C LEU A 431 18.61 9.94 -3.31
N ASN A 432 18.83 10.78 -2.30
CA ASN A 432 20.06 11.53 -2.13
C ASN A 432 21.13 10.76 -1.35
N SER A 433 20.84 9.55 -0.83
CA SER A 433 21.86 8.71 -0.20
C SER A 433 22.80 8.11 -1.22
N GLU A 434 24.05 7.87 -0.84
CA GLU A 434 25.01 7.13 -1.66
C GLU A 434 24.57 5.69 -1.88
N ALA A 435 23.89 5.08 -0.88
CA ALA A 435 23.35 3.72 -0.98
C ALA A 435 22.45 3.53 -2.20
N TYR A 436 21.56 4.50 -2.48
CA TYR A 436 20.70 4.48 -3.66
C TYR A 436 21.49 4.73 -4.95
N GLN A 437 22.53 5.54 -4.91
CA GLN A 437 23.26 6.00 -6.08
C GLN A 437 24.46 5.11 -6.47
N ARG A 438 24.67 3.97 -5.81
CA ARG A 438 25.75 3.03 -6.13
C ARG A 438 25.54 2.33 -7.46
N THR A 439 26.67 1.84 -8.06
CA THR A 439 26.63 0.97 -9.25
C THR A 439 26.13 -0.43 -8.89
N LEU A 440 25.82 -1.22 -9.95
CA LEU A 440 25.55 -2.65 -9.84
C LEU A 440 26.82 -3.51 -9.71
N ASP A 441 27.99 -2.89 -9.90
CA ASP A 441 29.25 -3.61 -9.89
C ASP A 441 29.54 -4.16 -8.50
N THR A 442 29.74 -5.46 -8.43
CA THR A 442 30.09 -6.13 -7.17
C THR A 442 31.44 -5.63 -6.67
N PRO A 443 31.53 -5.08 -5.46
CA PRO A 443 32.80 -4.60 -4.90
C PRO A 443 33.85 -5.70 -4.83
N SER A 444 35.10 -5.31 -4.98
CA SER A 444 36.23 -6.23 -4.80
C SER A 444 36.25 -6.74 -3.35
N GLY A 445 36.18 -8.07 -3.18
CA GLY A 445 36.20 -8.73 -1.86
C GLY A 445 34.96 -9.58 -1.59
N LEU A 446 33.82 -9.31 -2.28
CA LEU A 446 32.65 -10.19 -2.25
C LEU A 446 32.85 -11.35 -3.24
N GLN A 447 32.55 -12.56 -2.81
CA GLN A 447 32.50 -13.72 -3.71
C GLN A 447 31.12 -13.69 -4.44
N ASN A 448 31.07 -14.28 -5.64
CA ASN A 448 29.88 -14.26 -6.52
C ASN A 448 28.57 -14.80 -5.92
N ASN A 449 28.57 -15.28 -4.69
CA ASN A 449 27.40 -15.82 -3.97
C ASN A 449 27.06 -15.02 -2.70
N ASP A 450 27.85 -14.00 -2.35
CA ASP A 450 27.54 -13.18 -1.19
C ASP A 450 26.56 -12.08 -1.61
N SER A 451 25.49 -11.88 -0.85
CA SER A 451 24.55 -10.80 -1.10
C SER A 451 25.31 -9.46 -0.98
N CYS A 452 25.13 -8.61 -1.97
CA CYS A 452 25.77 -7.28 -2.01
C CYS A 452 25.22 -6.31 -0.95
N GLU A 453 24.26 -6.72 -0.19
CA GLU A 453 23.55 -6.11 0.96
C GLU A 453 23.85 -4.62 1.16
N LEU A 454 23.33 -3.78 0.26
CA LEU A 454 23.54 -2.32 0.25
C LEU A 454 24.98 -1.86 -0.05
N ALA A 455 25.95 -2.76 -0.27
CA ALA A 455 27.28 -2.38 -0.73
C ALA A 455 27.29 -1.98 -2.21
N CYS A 456 26.36 -2.51 -3.01
CA CYS A 456 26.11 -2.14 -4.40
C CYS A 456 24.60 -2.06 -4.66
N ALA A 457 24.19 -1.51 -5.82
CA ALA A 457 22.79 -1.53 -6.21
C ALA A 457 22.31 -2.95 -6.53
N THR A 458 21.05 -3.22 -6.27
CA THR A 458 20.39 -4.49 -6.59
C THR A 458 19.47 -4.29 -7.80
N PRO A 459 19.52 -5.16 -8.83
CA PRO A 459 18.57 -5.10 -9.92
C PRO A 459 17.15 -5.40 -9.39
N VAL A 460 16.19 -4.55 -9.72
CA VAL A 460 14.78 -4.70 -9.31
C VAL A 460 13.92 -4.85 -10.56
N ARG A 461 13.03 -5.83 -10.59
CA ARG A 461 12.09 -5.99 -11.68
C ARG A 461 11.08 -4.85 -11.67
N LEU A 462 10.82 -4.28 -12.85
CA LEU A 462 9.83 -3.22 -13.01
C LEU A 462 8.41 -3.76 -12.80
N ARG A 463 7.58 -2.96 -12.15
CA ARG A 463 6.14 -3.22 -12.02
C ARG A 463 5.45 -3.12 -13.39
N ALA A 464 4.33 -3.80 -13.53
CA ALA A 464 3.57 -3.85 -14.78
C ALA A 464 3.34 -2.47 -15.40
N GLU A 465 2.97 -1.49 -14.58
CA GLU A 465 2.69 -0.13 -15.05
C GLU A 465 3.94 0.63 -15.47
N GLN A 466 5.08 0.39 -14.79
CA GLN A 466 6.35 1.00 -15.18
C GLN A 466 6.83 0.48 -16.55
N ILE A 467 6.67 -0.82 -16.80
CA ILE A 467 6.97 -1.41 -18.12
C ILE A 467 6.03 -0.82 -19.18
N LEU A 468 4.72 -0.81 -18.91
CA LEU A 468 3.73 -0.30 -19.85
C LEU A 468 3.92 1.18 -20.15
N SER A 469 4.13 2.02 -19.12
CA SER A 469 4.38 3.46 -19.29
C SER A 469 5.64 3.72 -20.10
N SER A 470 6.69 2.92 -19.90
CA SER A 470 7.92 3.01 -20.70
C SER A 470 7.67 2.62 -22.17
N LEU A 471 6.92 1.56 -22.46
CA LEU A 471 6.53 1.17 -23.81
C LEU A 471 5.65 2.23 -24.50
N MET A 472 4.72 2.82 -23.77
CA MET A 472 3.85 3.90 -24.27
C MET A 472 4.66 5.15 -24.59
N MET A 473 5.59 5.54 -23.71
CA MET A 473 6.52 6.66 -23.95
C MET A 473 7.35 6.40 -25.20
N LEU A 474 7.93 5.21 -25.37
CA LEU A 474 8.67 4.84 -26.58
C LEU A 474 7.80 4.97 -27.84
N SER A 475 6.53 4.55 -27.80
CA SER A 475 5.61 4.63 -28.94
C SER A 475 5.25 6.07 -29.33
N GLY A 476 5.54 7.04 -28.47
CA GLY A 476 5.13 8.44 -28.62
C GLY A 476 3.62 8.63 -28.46
N GLN A 477 2.94 7.65 -27.89
CA GLN A 477 1.54 7.76 -27.52
C GLN A 477 1.47 8.42 -26.14
N THR A 478 0.66 9.46 -26.03
CA THR A 478 0.20 9.91 -24.72
C THR A 478 -0.61 8.77 -24.11
N GLU A 479 -0.31 8.39 -22.87
CA GLU A 479 -1.06 7.36 -22.19
C GLU A 479 -2.57 7.61 -22.33
N PRO A 480 -3.35 6.61 -22.79
CA PRO A 480 -4.79 6.77 -22.89
C PRO A 480 -5.33 6.92 -21.47
N ASN A 481 -5.77 8.12 -21.15
CA ASN A 481 -6.40 8.52 -19.92
C ASN A 481 -5.85 7.73 -18.70
N ARG A 482 -4.80 8.25 -18.06
CA ARG A 482 -4.03 7.61 -16.97
C ARG A 482 -4.90 7.11 -15.82
N ASP A 483 -6.13 7.58 -15.75
CA ASP A 483 -7.09 7.11 -14.77
C ASP A 483 -7.71 5.81 -15.29
N ILE A 484 -7.70 4.77 -14.48
CA ILE A 484 -8.53 3.59 -14.70
C ILE A 484 -9.97 4.10 -14.64
N VAL A 485 -10.46 4.60 -15.78
CA VAL A 485 -11.83 5.10 -15.89
C VAL A 485 -12.75 3.96 -15.51
N VAL A 486 -13.55 4.21 -14.49
CA VAL A 486 -14.70 3.38 -14.16
C VAL A 486 -15.61 3.35 -15.40
N GLY A 487 -15.31 2.45 -16.32
CA GLY A 487 -15.96 2.33 -17.62
C GLY A 487 -17.47 2.19 -17.43
N ARG A 488 -18.25 2.90 -18.25
CA ARG A 488 -19.72 2.95 -18.20
C ARG A 488 -20.43 1.64 -18.57
N GLY A 489 -19.70 0.48 -18.65
CA GLY A 489 -20.31 -0.81 -18.95
C GLY A 489 -19.46 -2.01 -18.59
N PRO A 490 -20.09 -3.18 -18.31
CA PRO A 490 -19.38 -4.39 -17.86
C PRO A 490 -18.40 -4.99 -18.89
N GLY A 491 -18.44 -4.55 -20.14
CA GLY A 491 -17.61 -5.10 -21.24
C GLY A 491 -16.40 -4.26 -21.64
N SER A 492 -16.31 -2.99 -21.23
CA SER A 492 -15.26 -2.08 -21.77
C SER A 492 -13.89 -2.25 -21.13
N ARG A 493 -13.79 -2.90 -19.95
CA ARG A 493 -12.54 -3.05 -19.18
C ARG A 493 -11.72 -4.28 -19.50
N ARG A 494 -12.36 -5.41 -19.80
CA ARG A 494 -11.65 -6.67 -20.07
C ARG A 494 -10.84 -6.65 -21.36
N ASN A 495 -11.08 -5.70 -22.24
CA ASN A 495 -10.47 -5.64 -23.56
C ASN A 495 -9.45 -4.50 -23.75
N SER A 496 -9.13 -3.69 -22.70
CA SER A 496 -8.05 -2.72 -22.84
C SER A 496 -6.68 -3.42 -22.78
N VAL A 497 -5.75 -3.01 -23.64
CA VAL A 497 -4.37 -3.51 -23.64
C VAL A 497 -3.74 -3.32 -22.25
N GLN A 498 -4.02 -2.19 -21.62
CA GLN A 498 -3.55 -1.90 -20.26
C GLN A 498 -4.04 -2.92 -19.22
N ALA A 499 -5.35 -3.22 -19.21
CA ALA A 499 -5.91 -4.18 -18.25
C ALA A 499 -5.34 -5.59 -18.47
N GLN A 500 -5.13 -5.99 -19.72
CA GLN A 500 -4.49 -7.27 -20.06
C GLN A 500 -3.03 -7.28 -19.61
N PHE A 501 -2.31 -6.18 -19.83
CA PHE A 501 -0.90 -6.05 -19.45
C PHE A 501 -0.73 -6.15 -17.94
N VAL A 502 -1.48 -5.35 -17.17
CA VAL A 502 -1.45 -5.39 -15.70
C VAL A 502 -1.85 -6.76 -15.14
N ALA A 503 -2.82 -7.43 -15.77
CA ALA A 503 -3.22 -8.78 -15.35
C ALA A 503 -2.13 -9.83 -15.60
N LEU A 504 -1.28 -9.64 -16.62
CA LEU A 504 -0.21 -10.58 -16.98
C LEU A 504 1.11 -10.28 -16.25
N PHE A 505 1.44 -9.01 -16.07
CA PHE A 505 2.74 -8.59 -15.53
C PHE A 505 2.69 -8.12 -14.08
N GLY A 506 1.47 -7.95 -13.52
CA GLY A 506 1.28 -7.50 -12.14
C GLY A 506 1.70 -8.57 -11.13
N PHE A 507 2.33 -8.14 -10.07
CA PHE A 507 2.67 -8.93 -8.89
C PHE A 507 2.46 -8.08 -7.63
N ASP A 508 2.28 -8.73 -6.47
CA ASP A 508 2.18 -8.04 -5.19
C ASP A 508 3.53 -7.36 -4.87
N PRO A 509 3.58 -6.03 -4.71
CA PRO A 509 4.81 -5.33 -4.38
C PRO A 509 5.48 -5.76 -3.07
N SER A 510 4.76 -6.47 -2.21
CA SER A 510 5.32 -7.06 -0.98
C SER A 510 6.04 -8.40 -1.23
N THR A 511 5.99 -8.95 -2.46
CA THR A 511 6.71 -10.17 -2.82
C THR A 511 8.20 -9.90 -2.94
N PRO A 512 9.08 -10.72 -2.31
CA PRO A 512 10.51 -10.59 -2.50
C PRO A 512 10.92 -10.66 -3.97
N GLN A 513 11.90 -9.85 -4.37
CA GLN A 513 12.27 -9.70 -5.79
C GLN A 513 12.84 -10.99 -6.41
N ASP A 514 13.47 -11.85 -5.64
CA ASP A 514 13.98 -13.16 -6.04
C ASP A 514 12.87 -14.19 -6.33
N GLU A 515 11.66 -13.96 -5.80
CA GLU A 515 10.47 -14.78 -6.08
C GLU A 515 9.70 -14.31 -7.32
N VAL A 516 9.97 -13.09 -7.82
CA VAL A 516 9.27 -12.52 -8.99
C VAL A 516 9.89 -13.07 -10.28
N SER A 517 9.27 -14.07 -10.86
CA SER A 517 9.71 -14.70 -12.11
C SER A 517 8.87 -14.31 -13.32
N GLY A 518 9.47 -14.40 -14.52
CA GLY A 518 8.73 -14.29 -15.78
C GLY A 518 8.01 -15.59 -16.11
N ASP A 519 6.89 -15.49 -16.82
CA ASP A 519 6.12 -16.64 -17.26
C ASP A 519 5.92 -16.68 -18.79
N ILE A 520 5.42 -17.83 -19.30
CA ILE A 520 5.16 -18.02 -20.72
C ILE A 520 4.12 -17.03 -21.28
N PRO A 521 2.99 -16.77 -20.62
CA PRO A 521 2.02 -15.76 -21.05
C PRO A 521 2.62 -14.36 -21.24
N GLN A 522 3.52 -13.91 -20.34
CA GLN A 522 4.22 -12.63 -20.47
C GLN A 522 5.10 -12.62 -21.72
N SER A 523 5.89 -13.66 -21.95
CA SER A 523 6.74 -13.80 -23.13
C SER A 523 5.91 -13.80 -24.41
N LEU A 524 4.79 -14.55 -24.47
CA LEU A 524 3.89 -14.56 -25.60
C LEU A 524 3.24 -13.20 -25.87
N PHE A 525 2.90 -12.44 -24.84
CA PHE A 525 2.38 -11.08 -25.00
C PHE A 525 3.43 -10.16 -25.61
N MET A 526 4.66 -10.18 -25.12
CA MET A 526 5.77 -9.37 -25.66
C MET A 526 6.09 -9.74 -27.12
N MET A 527 5.94 -10.99 -27.50
CA MET A 527 6.18 -11.45 -28.87
C MET A 527 5.05 -11.08 -29.85
N ASN A 528 3.79 -11.12 -29.42
CA ASN A 528 2.64 -11.13 -30.32
C ASN A 528 1.70 -9.91 -30.17
N SER A 529 1.94 -9.03 -29.20
CA SER A 529 0.99 -7.93 -28.97
C SER A 529 1.09 -6.86 -30.07
N PRO A 530 -0.05 -6.29 -30.49
CA PRO A 530 -0.04 -5.18 -31.44
C PRO A 530 0.75 -3.98 -30.96
N LEU A 531 0.85 -3.76 -29.65
CA LEU A 531 1.64 -2.70 -29.04
C LEU A 531 3.12 -2.84 -29.40
N ILE A 532 3.68 -4.03 -29.17
CA ILE A 532 5.10 -4.30 -29.47
C ILE A 532 5.33 -4.28 -30.99
N SER A 533 4.45 -4.92 -31.78
CA SER A 533 4.58 -4.92 -33.25
C SER A 533 4.58 -3.52 -33.85
N GLN A 534 3.75 -2.61 -33.34
CA GLN A 534 3.76 -1.20 -33.77
C GLN A 534 5.01 -0.43 -33.33
N LEU A 535 5.48 -0.72 -32.11
CA LEU A 535 6.66 -0.09 -31.52
C LEU A 535 7.91 -0.37 -32.36
N VAL A 536 8.14 -1.66 -32.70
CA VAL A 536 9.35 -2.10 -33.41
C VAL A 536 9.28 -1.91 -34.93
N SER A 537 8.13 -1.51 -35.49
CA SER A 537 7.98 -1.38 -36.93
C SER A 537 8.77 -0.21 -37.51
N SER A 538 9.55 -0.48 -38.53
CA SER A 538 10.25 0.53 -39.36
C SER A 538 9.31 1.28 -40.31
N ARG A 539 8.03 0.88 -40.41
CA ARG A 539 7.02 1.45 -41.32
C ARG A 539 6.14 2.47 -40.60
N GLY A 540 5.61 3.43 -41.37
CA GLY A 540 4.70 4.45 -40.86
C GLY A 540 5.41 5.56 -40.08
N ASN A 541 4.85 5.96 -38.93
CA ASN A 541 5.35 7.08 -38.11
C ASN A 541 5.75 6.61 -36.68
N GLY A 542 6.04 5.33 -36.51
CA GLY A 542 6.53 4.78 -35.24
C GLY A 542 7.91 5.35 -34.86
N PRO A 543 8.37 5.10 -33.65
CA PRO A 543 9.64 5.61 -33.14
C PRO A 543 10.82 5.14 -33.99
N LEU A 544 10.90 3.86 -34.31
CA LEU A 544 11.94 3.30 -35.15
C LEU A 544 11.92 3.89 -36.56
N ALA A 545 10.74 4.04 -37.17
CA ALA A 545 10.60 4.62 -38.47
C ALA A 545 11.08 6.09 -38.53
N ARG A 546 10.86 6.86 -37.45
CA ARG A 546 11.38 8.25 -37.35
C ARG A 546 12.89 8.25 -37.21
N LEU A 547 13.43 7.41 -36.34
CA LEU A 547 14.85 7.27 -36.09
C LEU A 547 15.60 6.91 -37.37
N LEU A 548 15.15 5.90 -38.14
CA LEU A 548 15.79 5.47 -39.39
C LEU A 548 15.72 6.51 -40.51
N ARG A 549 14.74 7.42 -40.48
CA ARG A 549 14.70 8.57 -41.40
C ARG A 549 15.63 9.73 -41.02
N GLN A 550 15.94 9.83 -39.73
CA GLN A 550 16.78 10.91 -39.19
C GLN A 550 18.27 10.57 -39.31
N TYR A 551 18.64 9.29 -39.21
CA TYR A 551 20.03 8.83 -39.21
C TYR A 551 20.30 7.91 -40.40
N ASP A 552 21.12 8.36 -41.35
CA ASP A 552 21.56 7.56 -42.52
C ASP A 552 22.66 6.56 -42.11
N SER A 553 23.51 6.92 -41.16
CA SER A 553 24.56 6.06 -40.61
C SER A 553 23.96 5.00 -39.70
N ASP A 554 24.31 3.73 -39.92
CA ASP A 554 23.89 2.62 -39.06
C ASP A 554 24.44 2.75 -37.63
N GLU A 555 25.67 3.24 -37.50
CA GLU A 555 26.31 3.46 -36.21
C GLU A 555 25.57 4.51 -35.39
N ASP A 556 25.26 5.67 -36.00
CA ASP A 556 24.53 6.73 -35.32
C ASP A 556 23.09 6.28 -34.97
N ALA A 557 22.45 5.56 -35.87
CA ALA A 557 21.13 5.01 -35.65
C ALA A 557 21.11 3.98 -34.52
N LEU A 558 22.13 3.13 -34.39
CA LEU A 558 22.27 2.16 -33.27
C LEU A 558 22.50 2.87 -31.97
N ARG A 559 23.41 3.87 -31.91
CA ARG A 559 23.65 4.63 -30.66
C ARG A 559 22.36 5.28 -30.17
N GLU A 560 21.64 5.97 -31.06
CA GLU A 560 20.38 6.60 -30.71
C GLU A 560 19.29 5.59 -30.31
N LEU A 561 19.24 4.40 -30.93
CA LEU A 561 18.30 3.35 -30.57
C LEU A 561 18.55 2.82 -29.16
N TYR A 562 19.82 2.62 -28.77
CA TYR A 562 20.17 2.22 -27.41
C TYR A 562 19.83 3.31 -26.39
N VAL A 563 20.12 4.57 -26.68
CA VAL A 563 19.73 5.71 -25.84
C VAL A 563 18.21 5.77 -25.68
N LEU A 564 17.46 5.58 -26.78
CA LEU A 564 16.00 5.60 -26.77
C LEU A 564 15.41 4.49 -25.87
N VAL A 565 15.91 3.25 -25.98
CA VAL A 565 15.32 2.09 -25.31
C VAL A 565 15.92 1.83 -23.94
N LEU A 566 17.27 1.89 -23.84
CA LEU A 566 18.01 1.52 -22.64
C LEU A 566 18.58 2.72 -21.87
N SER A 567 18.41 3.94 -22.39
CA SER A 567 18.92 5.19 -21.78
C SER A 567 20.44 5.17 -21.55
N ARG A 568 21.18 4.51 -22.42
CA ARG A 568 22.65 4.50 -22.49
C ARG A 568 23.14 4.30 -23.90
N GLU A 569 24.39 4.60 -24.16
CA GLU A 569 25.04 4.19 -25.39
C GLU A 569 25.34 2.68 -25.40
N PRO A 570 25.41 2.03 -26.58
CA PRO A 570 25.90 0.67 -26.69
C PRO A 570 27.39 0.60 -26.35
N SER A 571 27.82 -0.47 -25.74
CA SER A 571 29.24 -0.79 -25.64
C SER A 571 29.82 -1.06 -27.03
N GLU A 572 31.15 -0.96 -27.18
CA GLU A 572 31.84 -1.28 -28.44
C GLU A 572 31.56 -2.72 -28.90
N TYR A 573 31.39 -3.65 -27.95
CA TYR A 573 31.02 -5.03 -28.27
C TYR A 573 29.59 -5.12 -28.85
N GLU A 574 28.60 -4.50 -28.20
CA GLU A 574 27.22 -4.47 -28.65
C GLU A 574 27.10 -3.78 -30.02
N LEU A 575 27.76 -2.64 -30.18
CA LEU A 575 27.77 -1.88 -31.44
C LEU A 575 28.31 -2.73 -32.60
N ASN A 576 29.45 -3.39 -32.39
CA ASN A 576 30.06 -4.24 -33.43
C ASN A 576 29.17 -5.44 -33.76
N LYS A 577 28.54 -6.07 -32.77
CA LYS A 577 27.61 -7.18 -32.96
C LYS A 577 26.36 -6.77 -33.72
N CYS A 578 25.78 -5.62 -33.44
CA CYS A 578 24.63 -5.11 -34.20
C CYS A 578 25.02 -4.76 -35.64
N LYS A 579 26.20 -4.19 -35.86
CA LYS A 579 26.70 -3.87 -37.21
C LYS A 579 26.95 -5.14 -38.03
N GLU A 580 27.53 -6.17 -37.45
CA GLU A 580 27.70 -7.49 -38.06
C GLU A 580 26.32 -8.08 -38.47
N TYR A 581 25.35 -8.04 -37.57
CA TYR A 581 23.97 -8.52 -37.83
C TYR A 581 23.28 -7.75 -38.97
N ILE A 582 23.37 -6.42 -38.96
CA ILE A 582 22.81 -5.59 -40.05
C ILE A 582 23.43 -5.98 -41.42
N TYR A 583 24.75 -6.22 -41.43
CA TYR A 583 25.44 -6.66 -42.63
C TYR A 583 24.95 -8.06 -43.08
N ASP A 584 24.72 -9.00 -42.20
CA ASP A 584 24.28 -10.36 -42.53
C ASP A 584 22.84 -10.42 -43.03
N VAL A 585 21.92 -9.63 -42.43
CA VAL A 585 20.50 -9.58 -42.83
C VAL A 585 20.29 -8.93 -44.21
N GLN A 586 21.20 -8.07 -44.66
CA GLN A 586 21.15 -7.37 -45.98
C GLN A 586 19.86 -6.53 -46.17
N ASN A 587 19.09 -6.30 -45.13
CA ASN A 587 17.89 -5.46 -45.10
C ASN A 587 17.93 -4.60 -43.83
N ARG A 588 18.30 -3.33 -44.01
CA ARG A 588 18.47 -2.37 -42.90
C ARG A 588 17.23 -2.25 -42.03
N ASN A 589 16.05 -2.16 -42.64
CA ASN A 589 14.81 -2.01 -41.89
C ASN A 589 14.50 -3.20 -41.04
N GLU A 590 14.61 -4.39 -41.59
CA GLU A 590 14.36 -5.67 -40.89
C GLU A 590 15.38 -5.87 -39.76
N ALA A 591 16.66 -5.61 -40.01
CA ALA A 591 17.69 -5.74 -38.99
C ALA A 591 17.45 -4.81 -37.79
N PHE A 592 17.03 -3.56 -38.03
CA PHE A 592 16.71 -2.60 -36.96
C PHE A 592 15.41 -2.94 -36.23
N GLU A 593 14.40 -3.52 -36.90
CA GLU A 593 13.19 -4.08 -36.25
C GLU A 593 13.57 -5.18 -35.27
N ASP A 594 14.45 -6.09 -35.67
CA ASP A 594 14.93 -7.20 -34.83
C ASP A 594 15.78 -6.70 -33.65
N VAL A 595 16.71 -5.74 -33.88
CA VAL A 595 17.51 -5.15 -32.81
C VAL A 595 16.61 -4.45 -31.78
N MET A 596 15.64 -3.62 -32.22
CA MET A 596 14.73 -2.95 -31.32
C MET A 596 13.88 -3.94 -30.53
N TRP A 597 13.41 -5.02 -31.19
CA TRP A 597 12.69 -6.09 -30.51
C TRP A 597 13.53 -6.77 -29.44
N CYS A 598 14.79 -7.08 -29.72
CA CYS A 598 15.73 -7.64 -28.75
C CYS A 598 15.94 -6.70 -27.56
N LEU A 599 16.12 -5.42 -27.78
CA LEU A 599 16.33 -4.44 -26.72
C LEU A 599 15.11 -4.33 -25.80
N VAL A 600 13.90 -4.23 -26.38
CA VAL A 600 12.64 -4.14 -25.59
C VAL A 600 12.35 -5.42 -24.81
N ASN A 601 12.80 -6.58 -25.28
CA ASN A 601 12.65 -7.88 -24.61
C ASN A 601 13.83 -8.25 -23.73
N SER A 602 14.84 -7.38 -23.60
CA SER A 602 16.01 -7.64 -22.76
C SER A 602 15.65 -7.56 -21.27
N SER A 603 16.38 -8.30 -20.45
CA SER A 603 16.29 -8.17 -18.98
C SER A 603 16.60 -6.74 -18.54
N GLU A 604 17.51 -6.05 -19.22
CA GLU A 604 17.88 -4.68 -18.94
C GLU A 604 16.72 -3.68 -19.11
N PHE A 605 15.83 -3.90 -20.09
CA PHE A 605 14.66 -3.04 -20.29
C PHE A 605 13.64 -3.21 -19.17
N ILE A 606 13.40 -4.45 -18.73
CA ILE A 606 12.36 -4.78 -17.74
C ILE A 606 12.86 -4.77 -16.29
N THR A 607 14.12 -4.39 -16.06
CA THR A 607 14.67 -4.20 -14.72
C THR A 607 15.17 -2.77 -14.54
N ARG A 608 15.12 -2.33 -13.29
CA ARG A 608 15.81 -1.13 -12.83
C ARG A 608 17.23 -1.52 -12.42
N ARG A 609 18.20 -0.83 -12.91
CA ARG A 609 19.63 -1.03 -12.62
C ARG A 609 20.23 0.23 -12.00
#